data_830aceb9c8271335068724c244480574
#
_entry.id   830aceb9c8271335068724c244480574
#
_cell.length_a   1.000
_cell.length_b   1.000
_cell.length_c   1.000
_cell.angle_alpha   90.00
_cell.angle_beta   90.00
_cell.angle_gamma   90.00
#
_symmetry.space_group_name_H-M   'P 1'
#
loop_
_entity.id
_entity.type
_entity.pdbx_description
1 polymer ?
#
loop_
_entity_poly.entity_id
_entity_poly.type
_entity_poly.pdbx_seq_one_letter_code
_entity_poly.pdbx_strand_id
1 'polypeptide(L)'
;EKTVTENADGTYDRKLTVKGKVNSESSKAPLDVIYVLDRSGSMAYPMDHDSQNSWENNGERRTAASQAINSMTNTLAANENLDVRFALVTFSGNKSDYRPGGYRDEAWNDAEIAVNWTNQASVITNRTSPKSDGGTNYQAGIRSAEGLLNGKRQNAKTAVIFVSDGDPTFRYRSDGY
;
A
#
# COMPACT_ATOMS: atom_id res chain seq x y z
N GLU A 1 -21.90 31.05 -32.47
CA GLU A 1 -23.08 31.43 -33.25
C GLU A 1 -23.31 32.93 -33.12
N LYS A 2 -23.57 33.57 -34.24
CA LYS A 2 -23.83 35.00 -34.27
C LYS A 2 -25.23 35.22 -34.88
N THR A 3 -26.12 35.85 -34.15
CA THR A 3 -27.44 36.22 -34.63
C THR A 3 -27.59 37.72 -34.65
N VAL A 4 -28.30 38.23 -35.65
CA VAL A 4 -28.67 39.64 -35.79
C VAL A 4 -30.18 39.70 -35.95
N THR A 5 -30.86 40.46 -35.12
CA THR A 5 -32.32 40.66 -35.18
C THR A 5 -32.56 42.15 -35.37
N GLU A 6 -33.39 42.49 -36.34
CA GLU A 6 -33.86 43.84 -36.58
C GLU A 6 -35.06 44.17 -35.70
N ASN A 7 -35.03 45.29 -35.03
CA ASN A 7 -36.08 45.81 -34.17
C ASN A 7 -37.04 46.69 -34.95
N ALA A 8 -38.27 46.84 -34.45
CA ALA A 8 -39.30 47.64 -35.11
C ALA A 8 -38.97 49.15 -35.26
N ASP A 9 -37.95 49.64 -34.54
CA ASP A 9 -37.44 51.01 -34.57
C ASP A 9 -36.25 51.20 -35.52
N GLY A 10 -35.86 50.19 -36.31
CA GLY A 10 -34.75 50.22 -37.24
C GLY A 10 -33.40 49.95 -36.61
N THR A 11 -33.34 49.59 -35.32
CA THR A 11 -32.10 49.18 -34.63
C THR A 11 -31.85 47.66 -34.76
N TYR A 12 -30.64 47.23 -34.51
CA TYR A 12 -30.26 45.80 -34.64
C TYR A 12 -29.68 45.26 -33.34
N ASP A 13 -30.24 44.17 -32.83
CA ASP A 13 -29.64 43.39 -31.75
C ASP A 13 -28.65 42.40 -32.32
N ARG A 14 -27.41 42.41 -31.81
CA ARG A 14 -26.37 41.41 -32.14
C ARG A 14 -26.11 40.53 -30.95
N LYS A 15 -26.47 39.26 -31.05
CA LYS A 15 -26.18 38.23 -30.05
C LYS A 15 -25.00 37.37 -30.52
N LEU A 16 -23.90 37.40 -29.76
CA LEU A 16 -22.77 36.49 -29.95
C LEU A 16 -22.83 35.39 -28.88
N THR A 17 -23.09 34.16 -29.28
CA THR A 17 -23.04 33.03 -28.38
C THR A 17 -21.75 32.26 -28.60
N VAL A 18 -20.87 32.27 -27.61
CA VAL A 18 -19.64 31.49 -27.59
C VAL A 18 -19.93 30.22 -26.77
N LYS A 19 -19.92 29.07 -27.42
CA LYS A 19 -20.02 27.76 -26.75
C LYS A 19 -18.59 27.24 -26.58
N GLY A 20 -18.05 27.31 -25.38
CA GLY A 20 -16.81 26.64 -25.00
C GLY A 20 -17.15 25.27 -24.46
N LYS A 21 -16.54 24.20 -24.99
CA LYS A 21 -16.53 22.91 -24.35
C LYS A 21 -15.36 22.92 -23.35
N VAL A 22 -15.66 23.07 -22.08
CA VAL A 22 -14.66 22.82 -21.02
C VAL A 22 -14.51 21.32 -20.95
N ASN A 23 -13.56 20.75 -21.64
CA ASN A 23 -13.09 19.41 -21.36
C ASN A 23 -12.21 19.50 -20.10
N SER A 24 -12.81 19.69 -18.96
CA SER A 24 -12.15 19.34 -17.70
C SER A 24 -12.32 17.83 -17.49
N GLU A 25 -11.63 17.03 -18.28
CA GLU A 25 -11.19 15.73 -17.76
C GLU A 25 -10.18 16.09 -16.67
N SER A 26 -10.65 16.18 -15.45
CA SER A 26 -9.80 16.18 -14.26
C SER A 26 -9.08 14.83 -14.32
N SER A 27 -7.86 14.82 -14.85
CA SER A 27 -7.05 13.61 -14.86
C SER A 27 -6.79 13.24 -13.40
N LYS A 28 -7.25 12.06 -13.02
CA LYS A 28 -7.00 11.51 -11.66
C LYS A 28 -5.50 11.51 -11.40
N ALA A 29 -5.12 11.97 -10.20
CA ALA A 29 -3.71 11.98 -9.81
C ALA A 29 -3.22 10.53 -9.59
N PRO A 30 -2.19 10.06 -10.31
CA PRO A 30 -1.71 8.70 -10.18
C PRO A 30 -0.95 8.52 -8.87
N LEU A 31 -1.31 7.47 -8.11
CA LEU A 31 -0.70 7.10 -6.84
C LEU A 31 -0.41 5.60 -6.82
N ASP A 32 0.83 5.22 -6.54
CA ASP A 32 1.26 3.85 -6.33
C ASP A 32 1.56 3.64 -4.84
N VAL A 33 0.92 2.64 -4.22
CA VAL A 33 1.06 2.33 -2.78
C VAL A 33 1.59 0.92 -2.61
N ILE A 34 2.69 0.78 -1.88
CA ILE A 34 3.25 -0.52 -1.48
C ILE A 34 3.05 -0.66 0.02
N TYR A 35 2.30 -1.67 0.44
CA TYR A 35 2.26 -2.10 1.83
C TYR A 35 3.37 -3.13 2.08
N VAL A 36 4.11 -2.97 3.18
CA VAL A 36 5.11 -3.91 3.67
C VAL A 36 4.66 -4.35 5.04
N LEU A 37 4.05 -5.53 5.10
CA LEU A 37 3.34 -6.04 6.27
C LEU A 37 4.15 -7.11 6.97
N ASP A 38 4.44 -6.87 8.24
CA ASP A 38 5.01 -7.86 9.15
C ASP A 38 4.02 -9.01 9.39
N ARG A 39 4.50 -10.24 9.25
CA ARG A 39 3.80 -11.46 9.63
C ARG A 39 4.60 -12.32 10.61
N SER A 40 5.56 -11.71 11.33
CA SER A 40 6.32 -12.38 12.38
C SER A 40 5.43 -12.96 13.49
N GLY A 41 6.00 -13.82 14.31
CA GLY A 41 5.26 -14.49 15.38
C GLY A 41 4.62 -13.53 16.37
N SER A 42 5.28 -12.40 16.67
CA SER A 42 4.77 -11.38 17.59
C SER A 42 3.47 -10.72 17.13
N MET A 43 3.21 -10.67 15.83
CA MET A 43 1.95 -10.18 15.26
C MET A 43 0.72 -11.02 15.69
N ALA A 44 0.94 -12.20 16.28
CA ALA A 44 -0.13 -13.01 16.85
C ALA A 44 -0.50 -12.59 18.29
N TYR A 45 0.26 -11.72 18.92
CA TYR A 45 0.08 -11.36 20.32
C TYR A 45 -1.00 -10.30 20.54
N PRO A 46 -1.47 -10.13 21.81
CA PRO A 46 -2.31 -9.01 22.23
C PRO A 46 -1.63 -7.65 22.03
N MET A 47 -2.42 -6.58 21.96
CA MET A 47 -1.90 -5.20 21.87
C MET A 47 -1.18 -4.78 23.15
N ASP A 48 -1.67 -5.22 24.30
CA ASP A 48 -1.16 -4.92 25.64
C ASP A 48 -0.19 -5.99 26.17
N HIS A 49 0.52 -6.65 25.24
CA HIS A 49 1.46 -7.71 25.58
C HIS A 49 2.51 -7.23 26.56
N ASP A 50 2.38 -7.66 27.82
CA ASP A 50 3.47 -7.66 28.77
C ASP A 50 4.17 -9.05 28.79
N SER A 51 5.38 -9.10 29.31
CA SER A 51 6.19 -10.33 29.33
C SER A 51 5.56 -11.48 30.13
N GLN A 52 4.48 -11.27 30.85
CA GLN A 52 3.82 -12.23 31.71
C GLN A 52 2.63 -12.95 31.05
N ASN A 53 1.99 -12.31 30.05
CA ASN A 53 0.86 -12.87 29.30
C ASN A 53 1.23 -13.32 27.87
N SER A 54 2.50 -13.61 27.64
CA SER A 54 3.10 -13.82 26.31
C SER A 54 2.57 -15.00 25.50
N TRP A 55 1.69 -15.82 26.05
CA TRP A 55 1.27 -17.07 25.41
C TRP A 55 -0.12 -17.01 24.79
N GLU A 56 -0.84 -15.91 24.94
CA GLU A 56 -2.15 -15.73 24.33
C GLU A 56 -2.01 -15.25 22.89
N ASN A 57 -2.06 -16.19 21.97
CA ASN A 57 -2.08 -15.92 20.53
C ASN A 57 -3.49 -15.52 20.08
N ASN A 58 -3.98 -14.35 20.49
CA ASN A 58 -5.31 -13.86 20.08
C ASN A 58 -5.31 -13.12 18.73
N GLY A 59 -4.11 -12.78 18.20
CA GLY A 59 -3.96 -12.15 16.90
C GLY A 59 -4.40 -10.69 16.83
N GLU A 60 -4.46 -9.98 17.94
CA GLU A 60 -4.93 -8.58 17.97
C GLU A 60 -4.06 -7.65 17.14
N ARG A 61 -2.71 -7.73 17.25
CA ARG A 61 -1.79 -6.90 16.48
C ARG A 61 -1.96 -7.11 14.98
N ARG A 62 -2.03 -8.37 14.54
CA ARG A 62 -2.31 -8.72 13.14
C ARG A 62 -3.66 -8.19 12.69
N THR A 63 -4.68 -8.29 13.53
CA THR A 63 -6.03 -7.80 13.24
C THR A 63 -6.03 -6.28 13.10
N ALA A 64 -5.38 -5.56 14.01
CA ALA A 64 -5.25 -4.10 13.95
C ALA A 64 -4.51 -3.66 12.68
N ALA A 65 -3.38 -4.30 12.34
CA ALA A 65 -2.63 -4.03 11.12
C ALA A 65 -3.48 -4.26 9.86
N SER A 66 -4.19 -5.39 9.80
CA SER A 66 -5.11 -5.72 8.70
C SER A 66 -6.22 -4.68 8.56
N GLN A 67 -6.86 -4.29 9.65
CA GLN A 67 -7.92 -3.28 9.66
C GLN A 67 -7.40 -1.91 9.18
N ALA A 68 -6.22 -1.50 9.62
CA ALA A 68 -5.61 -0.24 9.22
C ALA A 68 -5.31 -0.21 7.71
N ILE A 69 -4.68 -1.27 7.17
CA ILE A 69 -4.40 -1.39 5.74
C ILE A 69 -5.71 -1.42 4.94
N ASN A 70 -6.70 -2.20 5.37
CA ASN A 70 -7.98 -2.31 4.67
C ASN A 70 -8.73 -0.98 4.64
N SER A 71 -8.77 -0.27 5.76
CA SER A 71 -9.40 1.06 5.85
C SER A 71 -8.72 2.06 4.92
N MET A 72 -7.38 2.12 4.94
CA MET A 72 -6.61 3.00 4.05
C MET A 72 -6.82 2.63 2.58
N THR A 73 -6.75 1.34 2.23
CA THR A 73 -6.94 0.85 0.86
C THR A 73 -8.30 1.25 0.33
N ASN A 74 -9.36 1.02 1.11
CA ASN A 74 -10.73 1.36 0.71
C ASN A 74 -10.92 2.87 0.58
N THR A 75 -10.37 3.66 1.50
CA THR A 75 -10.43 5.13 1.45
C THR A 75 -9.74 5.69 0.20
N LEU A 76 -8.54 5.20 -0.11
CA LEU A 76 -7.80 5.62 -1.29
C LEU A 76 -8.49 5.19 -2.59
N ALA A 77 -9.01 3.96 -2.64
CA ALA A 77 -9.71 3.43 -3.81
C ALA A 77 -11.03 4.15 -4.08
N ALA A 78 -11.71 4.64 -3.04
CA ALA A 78 -12.96 5.40 -3.17
C ALA A 78 -12.75 6.87 -3.57
N ASN A 79 -11.52 7.36 -3.54
CA ASN A 79 -11.24 8.77 -3.87
C ASN A 79 -11.27 9.00 -5.39
N GLU A 80 -12.29 9.68 -5.87
CA GLU A 80 -12.52 9.94 -7.30
C GLU A 80 -11.43 10.78 -7.96
N ASN A 81 -10.62 11.51 -7.20
CA ASN A 81 -9.51 12.33 -7.70
C ASN A 81 -8.21 11.55 -7.86
N LEU A 82 -8.17 10.28 -7.44
CA LEU A 82 -6.99 9.43 -7.47
C LEU A 82 -7.16 8.27 -8.45
N ASP A 83 -6.09 7.97 -9.17
CA ASP A 83 -5.89 6.71 -9.89
C ASP A 83 -4.86 5.89 -9.11
N VAL A 84 -5.35 4.99 -8.22
CA VAL A 84 -4.50 4.29 -7.27
C VAL A 84 -4.20 2.87 -7.74
N ARG A 85 -2.94 2.46 -7.60
CA ARG A 85 -2.54 1.06 -7.62
C ARG A 85 -1.91 0.68 -6.29
N PHE A 86 -2.10 -0.57 -5.92
CA PHE A 86 -1.60 -1.14 -4.68
C PHE A 86 -0.72 -2.33 -4.95
N ALA A 87 0.23 -2.59 -4.06
CA ALA A 87 0.96 -3.84 -3.96
C ALA A 87 1.13 -4.20 -2.48
N LEU A 88 1.30 -5.49 -2.19
CA LEU A 88 1.49 -6.00 -0.83
C LEU A 88 2.70 -6.92 -0.79
N VAL A 89 3.64 -6.57 0.06
CA VAL A 89 4.73 -7.43 0.51
C VAL A 89 4.41 -7.90 1.92
N THR A 90 4.63 -9.18 2.20
CA THR A 90 4.63 -9.69 3.57
C THR A 90 6.01 -10.21 3.93
N PHE A 91 6.43 -10.07 5.18
CA PHE A 91 7.73 -10.51 5.62
C PHE A 91 7.70 -11.11 7.03
N SER A 92 8.68 -11.97 7.33
CA SER A 92 8.92 -12.54 8.66
C SER A 92 10.39 -12.94 8.79
N GLY A 93 10.70 -13.97 9.53
CA GLY A 93 11.95 -14.70 9.53
C GLY A 93 11.65 -16.19 9.63
N ASN A 94 12.57 -17.05 9.21
CA ASN A 94 12.31 -18.49 9.23
C ASN A 94 12.24 -19.03 10.67
N LYS A 95 11.21 -19.83 10.92
CA LYS A 95 10.90 -20.43 12.22
C LYS A 95 11.98 -21.38 12.75
N SER A 96 12.75 -22.04 11.88
CA SER A 96 13.71 -23.07 12.29
C SER A 96 14.99 -22.53 12.92
N ASP A 97 15.23 -21.22 12.85
CA ASP A 97 16.46 -20.57 13.31
C ASP A 97 16.18 -19.35 14.21
N TYR A 98 15.39 -19.58 15.25
CA TYR A 98 15.10 -18.53 16.23
C TYR A 98 16.34 -18.21 17.08
N ARG A 99 17.26 -17.43 16.50
CA ARG A 99 18.36 -16.81 17.24
C ARG A 99 18.23 -15.29 17.08
N PRO A 100 17.79 -14.57 18.13
CA PRO A 100 17.79 -13.11 18.10
C PRO A 100 19.18 -12.57 17.72
N GLY A 101 19.21 -11.64 16.77
CA GLY A 101 20.47 -11.08 16.25
C GLY A 101 21.18 -11.95 15.20
N GLY A 102 20.57 -13.05 14.76
CA GLY A 102 21.13 -13.95 13.76
C GLY A 102 21.20 -13.33 12.36
N TYR A 103 22.29 -13.66 11.64
CA TYR A 103 22.39 -13.40 10.21
C TYR A 103 21.57 -14.42 9.44
N ARG A 104 20.94 -13.96 8.35
CA ARG A 104 20.17 -14.81 7.43
C ARG A 104 20.89 -14.87 6.09
N ASP A 105 20.90 -16.06 5.50
CA ASP A 105 21.31 -16.22 4.11
C ASP A 105 20.19 -15.65 3.21
N GLU A 106 20.55 -14.91 2.15
CA GLU A 106 19.59 -14.35 1.19
C GLU A 106 18.76 -15.44 0.46
N ALA A 107 19.27 -16.68 0.42
CA ALA A 107 18.50 -17.82 -0.08
C ALA A 107 17.26 -18.15 0.77
N TRP A 108 17.17 -17.63 1.99
CA TRP A 108 16.01 -17.81 2.84
C TRP A 108 14.97 -16.76 2.50
N ASN A 109 13.84 -17.22 2.04
CA ASN A 109 12.76 -16.37 1.55
C ASN A 109 11.95 -15.80 2.73
N ASP A 110 12.52 -14.79 3.42
CA ASP A 110 11.89 -14.13 4.58
C ASP A 110 10.82 -13.10 4.17
N ALA A 111 10.69 -12.80 2.87
CA ALA A 111 9.64 -11.93 2.35
C ALA A 111 9.08 -12.45 1.03
N GLU A 112 7.84 -12.14 0.77
CA GLU A 112 7.14 -12.47 -0.48
C GLU A 112 6.33 -11.29 -0.99
N ILE A 113 6.21 -11.17 -2.32
CA ILE A 113 5.21 -10.30 -2.95
C ILE A 113 3.87 -11.03 -2.90
N ALA A 114 3.10 -10.80 -1.83
CA ALA A 114 1.80 -11.44 -1.65
C ALA A 114 0.76 -10.95 -2.68
N VAL A 115 0.89 -9.70 -3.12
CA VAL A 115 0.09 -9.11 -4.21
C VAL A 115 0.98 -8.19 -5.03
N ASN A 116 1.09 -8.46 -6.33
CA ASN A 116 1.75 -7.56 -7.27
C ASN A 116 0.80 -6.38 -7.59
N TRP A 117 1.28 -5.38 -8.34
CA TRP A 117 0.54 -4.18 -8.68
C TRP A 117 -0.89 -4.47 -9.18
N THR A 118 -1.88 -3.89 -8.49
CA THR A 118 -3.30 -4.02 -8.82
C THR A 118 -4.05 -2.72 -8.48
N ASN A 119 -5.10 -2.41 -9.24
CA ASN A 119 -6.06 -1.34 -8.92
C ASN A 119 -7.29 -1.86 -8.16
N GLN A 120 -7.36 -3.17 -7.90
CA GLN A 120 -8.47 -3.80 -7.21
C GLN A 120 -8.21 -3.85 -5.71
N ALA A 121 -8.89 -2.99 -4.95
CA ALA A 121 -8.77 -2.92 -3.49
C ALA A 121 -9.03 -4.28 -2.82
N SER A 122 -10.02 -5.04 -3.30
CA SER A 122 -10.38 -6.35 -2.74
C SER A 122 -9.26 -7.38 -2.81
N VAL A 123 -8.37 -7.29 -3.81
CA VAL A 123 -7.22 -8.20 -3.94
C VAL A 123 -6.23 -7.97 -2.79
N ILE A 124 -6.05 -6.72 -2.36
CA ILE A 124 -5.23 -6.37 -1.20
C ILE A 124 -5.93 -6.80 0.08
N THR A 125 -7.19 -6.36 0.31
CA THR A 125 -7.88 -6.56 1.59
C THR A 125 -8.09 -8.03 1.94
N ASN A 126 -8.16 -8.90 0.94
CA ASN A 126 -8.24 -10.36 1.14
C ASN A 126 -6.89 -11.01 1.52
N ARG A 127 -5.78 -10.26 1.55
CA ARG A 127 -4.44 -10.78 1.82
C ARG A 127 -3.72 -10.12 3.00
N THR A 128 -4.38 -9.19 3.70
CA THR A 128 -3.79 -8.42 4.81
C THR A 128 -3.75 -9.16 6.16
N SER A 129 -4.29 -10.37 6.24
CA SER A 129 -4.26 -11.20 7.47
C SER A 129 -3.52 -12.52 7.27
N PRO A 130 -2.23 -12.49 6.91
CA PRO A 130 -1.44 -13.70 6.77
C PRO A 130 -1.25 -14.37 8.12
N LYS A 131 -0.97 -15.68 8.10
CA LYS A 131 -0.60 -16.40 9.32
C LYS A 131 0.70 -15.80 9.88
N SER A 132 0.69 -15.46 11.17
CA SER A 132 1.88 -14.98 11.87
C SER A 132 2.79 -16.16 12.26
N ASP A 133 4.07 -16.08 11.92
CA ASP A 133 5.06 -17.12 12.22
C ASP A 133 6.50 -16.61 12.06
N GLY A 134 7.43 -17.17 12.81
CA GLY A 134 8.86 -16.90 12.70
C GLY A 134 9.31 -15.59 13.34
N GLY A 135 10.53 -15.20 13.05
CA GLY A 135 11.12 -13.95 13.51
C GLY A 135 10.82 -12.77 12.57
N THR A 136 11.62 -11.69 12.68
CA THR A 136 11.35 -10.40 12.03
C THR A 136 12.56 -9.96 11.22
N ASN A 137 12.50 -10.00 9.90
CA ASN A 137 13.55 -9.54 9.00
C ASN A 137 13.08 -8.32 8.19
N TYR A 138 13.27 -7.12 8.72
CA TYR A 138 12.92 -5.86 8.05
C TYR A 138 13.62 -5.69 6.71
N GLN A 139 14.88 -6.10 6.63
CA GLN A 139 15.68 -5.97 5.41
C GLN A 139 15.06 -6.78 4.25
N ALA A 140 14.52 -7.97 4.53
CA ALA A 140 13.83 -8.77 3.53
C ALA A 140 12.58 -8.04 2.99
N GLY A 141 11.77 -7.49 3.89
CA GLY A 141 10.57 -6.71 3.54
C GLY A 141 10.90 -5.50 2.67
N ILE A 142 11.92 -4.72 3.09
CA ILE A 142 12.34 -3.51 2.38
C ILE A 142 12.90 -3.84 0.98
N ARG A 143 13.79 -4.84 0.87
CA ARG A 143 14.34 -5.28 -0.44
C ARG A 143 13.25 -5.77 -1.39
N SER A 144 12.26 -6.49 -0.86
CA SER A 144 11.14 -6.96 -1.66
C SER A 144 10.28 -5.81 -2.18
N ALA A 145 10.05 -4.78 -1.35
CA ALA A 145 9.37 -3.56 -1.75
C ALA A 145 10.18 -2.74 -2.77
N GLU A 146 11.51 -2.65 -2.59
CA GLU A 146 12.41 -2.01 -3.55
C GLU A 146 12.31 -2.68 -4.93
N GLY A 147 12.25 -4.02 -4.99
CA GLY A 147 12.03 -4.75 -6.23
C GLY A 147 10.74 -4.35 -6.95
N LEU A 148 9.67 -4.07 -6.23
CA LEU A 148 8.41 -3.58 -6.79
C LEU A 148 8.51 -2.18 -7.40
N LEU A 149 9.44 -1.33 -6.93
CA LEU A 149 9.63 0.02 -7.47
C LEU A 149 10.05 0.02 -8.94
N ASN A 150 10.63 -1.08 -9.43
CA ASN A 150 10.94 -1.23 -10.86
C ASN A 150 9.67 -1.25 -11.74
N GLY A 151 8.52 -1.63 -11.18
CA GLY A 151 7.22 -1.64 -11.85
C GLY A 151 6.33 -0.42 -11.54
N LYS A 152 6.85 0.59 -10.84
CA LYS A 152 6.09 1.81 -10.55
C LYS A 152 5.78 2.61 -11.82
N ARG A 153 4.68 3.35 -11.85
CA ARG A 153 4.37 4.28 -12.92
C ARG A 153 5.29 5.51 -12.84
N GLN A 154 5.83 5.97 -13.97
CA GLN A 154 6.80 7.08 -14.00
C GLN A 154 6.22 8.41 -13.48
N ASN A 155 4.93 8.65 -13.73
CA ASN A 155 4.23 9.88 -13.35
C ASN A 155 3.43 9.75 -12.05
N ALA A 156 3.47 8.60 -11.38
CA ALA A 156 2.79 8.40 -10.11
C ALA A 156 3.66 8.83 -8.92
N LYS A 157 3.03 9.43 -7.93
CA LYS A 157 3.63 9.47 -6.58
C LYS A 157 3.65 8.07 -6.03
N THR A 158 4.73 7.70 -5.33
CA THR A 158 4.86 6.38 -4.72
C THR A 158 4.96 6.52 -3.22
N ALA A 159 4.14 5.77 -2.50
CA ALA A 159 4.18 5.64 -1.05
C ALA A 159 4.53 4.20 -0.67
N VAL A 160 5.48 4.02 0.24
CA VAL A 160 5.78 2.73 0.88
C VAL A 160 5.35 2.83 2.33
N ILE A 161 4.44 1.95 2.74
CA ILE A 161 3.86 1.94 4.09
C ILE A 161 4.31 0.67 4.78
N PHE A 162 5.18 0.85 5.77
CA PHE A 162 5.75 -0.23 6.55
C PHE A 162 4.94 -0.42 7.83
N VAL A 163 4.46 -1.64 8.08
CA VAL A 163 3.61 -1.99 9.23
C VAL A 163 4.25 -3.15 9.97
N SER A 164 4.63 -2.94 11.21
CA SER A 164 5.26 -3.92 12.10
C SER A 164 4.92 -3.59 13.57
N ASP A 165 5.06 -4.58 14.44
CA ASP A 165 4.76 -4.47 15.88
C ASP A 165 6.02 -4.46 16.76
N GLY A 166 7.23 -4.56 16.21
CA GLY A 166 8.38 -4.68 17.07
C GLY A 166 9.75 -4.58 16.42
N ASP A 167 10.72 -5.11 17.15
CA ASP A 167 12.13 -5.03 16.79
C ASP A 167 12.53 -6.10 15.77
N PRO A 168 13.45 -5.78 14.84
CA PRO A 168 13.99 -6.77 13.91
C PRO A 168 14.86 -7.78 14.68
N THR A 169 14.62 -9.06 14.46
CA THR A 169 15.38 -10.15 15.07
C THR A 169 16.37 -10.79 14.12
N PHE A 170 16.23 -10.55 12.81
CA PHE A 170 17.10 -11.08 11.76
C PHE A 170 17.52 -10.00 10.76
N ARG A 171 18.65 -10.24 10.10
CA ARG A 171 19.14 -9.45 8.98
C ARG A 171 19.96 -10.31 8.04
N TYR A 172 20.06 -9.92 6.78
CA TYR A 172 20.99 -10.55 5.85
C TYR A 172 22.44 -10.20 6.18
N ARG A 173 23.34 -11.08 5.81
CA ARG A 173 24.79 -10.77 5.90
C ARG A 173 25.13 -9.66 4.92
N SER A 174 25.99 -8.74 5.36
CA SER A 174 26.45 -7.60 4.55
C SER A 174 27.63 -7.94 3.63
N ASP A 175 28.25 -9.08 3.83
CA ASP A 175 29.59 -9.45 3.34
C ASP A 175 29.59 -10.56 2.31
N GLY A 176 28.44 -11.01 1.84
CA GLY A 176 28.33 -11.97 0.71
C GLY A 176 28.94 -13.36 1.02
N TYR A 177 29.15 -13.71 2.29
CA TYR A 177 29.57 -15.04 2.73
C TYR A 177 28.42 -15.82 3.34
#